data_034e7e215684c5d92ab92abdc340ea64
#
_entry.id   034e7e215684c5d92ab92abdc340ea64
#
_cell.length_a   1.000
_cell.length_b   1.000
_cell.length_c   1.000
_cell.angle_alpha   90.00
_cell.angle_beta   90.00
_cell.angle_gamma   90.00
#
_symmetry.space_group_name_H-M   'P 1'
#
loop_
_entity.id
_entity.type
_entity.pdbx_description
1 polymer ?
#
loop_
_entity_poly.entity_id
_entity_poly.type
_entity_poly.pdbx_seq_one_letter_code
_entity_poly.pdbx_strand_id
1 'polypeptide(L)'
;CIRDRREGRAKDSDDRTQGSILKMLNMSGDKDILSNLMELNIFPVAISYEFDPCDFLKAKEFQQKRDDPDFVKSQRDDLLSMETGILNNKGRVHFTLTSPINDQLAKLDPNMEKNELIAAIASIIDKEIYKHYRFYPCNYVAYDLLTGTRRFSEHYGLKDKKQFEDYLQGQLDKIVLPNK
;
A
#
# COMPACT_ATOMS: atom_id res chain seq x y z
N CYS A 1 1.85 -5.00 -13.39
CA CYS A 1 1.02 -4.21 -12.48
C CYS A 1 -0.30 -3.91 -13.18
N ILE A 2 -1.34 -4.65 -12.84
CA ILE A 2 -2.66 -4.46 -13.41
C ILE A 2 -3.25 -3.23 -12.74
N ARG A 3 -3.43 -2.19 -13.54
CA ARG A 3 -3.90 -0.88 -13.08
C ARG A 3 -5.42 -0.89 -13.03
N ASP A 4 -6.02 -0.80 -11.87
CA ASP A 4 -7.39 -0.31 -11.78
C ASP A 4 -7.39 1.15 -12.24
N ARG A 5 -8.28 1.49 -13.19
CA ARG A 5 -8.33 2.83 -13.79
C ARG A 5 -8.76 3.92 -12.81
N ARG A 6 -9.29 3.54 -11.64
CA ARG A 6 -9.83 4.50 -10.67
C ARG A 6 -8.77 5.07 -9.72
N GLU A 7 -7.82 4.27 -9.23
CA GLU A 7 -6.96 4.70 -8.12
C GLU A 7 -5.47 4.61 -8.39
N GLY A 8 -5.03 3.90 -9.42
CA GLY A 8 -3.60 3.74 -9.66
C GLY A 8 -2.89 3.02 -8.52
N ARG A 9 -1.61 3.36 -8.31
CA ARG A 9 -0.86 2.90 -7.12
C ARG A 9 -1.38 3.63 -5.89
N ALA A 10 -1.59 2.90 -4.78
CA ALA A 10 -2.01 3.50 -3.53
C ALA A 10 -1.06 4.63 -3.10
N LYS A 11 -1.64 5.76 -2.71
CA LYS A 11 -0.89 6.96 -2.32
C LYS A 11 -1.08 7.30 -0.86
N ASP A 12 -2.12 6.75 -0.28
CA ASP A 12 -2.63 6.98 1.08
C ASP A 12 -2.42 5.81 2.01
N SER A 13 -1.73 4.76 1.53
CA SER A 13 -1.52 3.49 2.23
C SER A 13 -2.78 2.64 2.44
N ASP A 14 -3.89 2.95 1.77
CA ASP A 14 -5.08 2.09 1.74
C ASP A 14 -4.95 1.04 0.62
N ASP A 15 -3.99 0.15 0.78
CA ASP A 15 -3.68 -0.94 -0.15
C ASP A 15 -4.62 -2.13 0.06
N ARG A 16 -5.87 -2.00 -0.40
CA ARG A 16 -6.82 -3.12 -0.38
C ARG A 16 -6.75 -3.94 -1.66
N THR A 17 -6.94 -5.24 -1.50
CA THR A 17 -7.02 -6.17 -2.63
C THR A 17 -8.19 -5.80 -3.54
N GLN A 18 -7.90 -5.47 -4.78
CA GLN A 18 -8.91 -5.11 -5.77
C GLN A 18 -9.65 -6.35 -6.30
N GLY A 19 -10.98 -6.34 -6.19
CA GLY A 19 -11.81 -7.43 -6.71
C GLY A 19 -11.67 -7.68 -8.22
N SER A 20 -11.30 -6.65 -8.99
CA SER A 20 -10.96 -6.75 -10.41
C SER A 20 -9.79 -7.70 -10.67
N ILE A 21 -8.76 -7.69 -9.82
CA ILE A 21 -7.60 -8.59 -9.91
C ILE A 21 -8.05 -10.04 -9.71
N LEU A 22 -8.88 -10.29 -8.70
CA LEU A 22 -9.42 -11.62 -8.43
C LEU A 22 -10.30 -12.13 -9.57
N LYS A 23 -11.12 -11.25 -10.17
CA LYS A 23 -11.91 -11.58 -11.37
C LYS A 23 -11.02 -11.94 -12.56
N MET A 24 -9.90 -11.25 -12.74
CA MET A 24 -8.93 -11.58 -13.80
C MET A 24 -8.22 -12.89 -13.53
N LEU A 25 -7.79 -13.15 -12.30
CA LEU A 25 -7.19 -14.45 -11.92
C LEU A 25 -8.17 -15.61 -12.15
N ASN A 26 -9.47 -15.41 -11.85
CA ASN A 26 -10.51 -16.41 -12.13
C ASN A 26 -10.65 -16.74 -13.62
N MET A 27 -10.27 -15.83 -14.52
CA MET A 27 -10.33 -16.10 -15.98
C MET A 27 -9.28 -17.12 -16.46
N SER A 28 -8.35 -17.51 -15.61
CA SER A 28 -7.34 -18.54 -15.93
C SER A 28 -7.89 -19.96 -15.92
N GLY A 29 -9.09 -20.18 -15.38
CA GLY A 29 -9.72 -21.49 -15.28
C GLY A 29 -11.15 -21.48 -15.79
N ASP A 30 -11.72 -22.66 -15.99
CA ASP A 30 -13.06 -22.92 -16.51
C ASP A 30 -14.04 -23.44 -15.44
N LYS A 31 -13.57 -23.52 -14.18
CA LYS A 31 -14.36 -23.97 -13.03
C LYS A 31 -15.04 -22.79 -12.31
N ASP A 32 -15.63 -23.06 -11.16
CA ASP A 32 -16.11 -22.03 -10.26
C ASP A 32 -14.94 -21.20 -9.66
N ILE A 33 -15.28 -20.01 -9.12
CA ILE A 33 -14.28 -19.05 -8.63
C ILE A 33 -13.38 -19.65 -7.55
N LEU A 34 -13.94 -20.40 -6.60
CA LEU A 34 -13.14 -20.98 -5.51
C LEU A 34 -12.17 -22.01 -6.04
N SER A 35 -12.65 -22.92 -6.87
CA SER A 35 -11.82 -23.96 -7.49
C SER A 35 -10.68 -23.36 -8.31
N ASN A 36 -10.97 -22.36 -9.15
CA ASN A 36 -9.95 -21.70 -9.96
C ASN A 36 -8.89 -21.01 -9.10
N LEU A 37 -9.30 -20.25 -8.07
CA LEU A 37 -8.35 -19.53 -7.21
C LEU A 37 -7.56 -20.46 -6.29
N MET A 38 -8.15 -21.59 -5.86
CA MET A 38 -7.43 -22.61 -5.09
C MET A 38 -6.38 -23.33 -5.94
N GLU A 39 -6.63 -23.59 -7.21
CA GLU A 39 -5.65 -24.18 -8.13
C GLU A 39 -4.42 -23.27 -8.34
N LEU A 40 -4.60 -21.94 -8.25
CA LEU A 40 -3.51 -20.99 -8.38
C LEU A 40 -2.56 -20.96 -7.15
N ASN A 41 -2.97 -21.54 -6.02
CA ASN A 41 -2.20 -21.51 -4.78
C ASN A 41 -1.69 -20.11 -4.43
N ILE A 42 -2.60 -19.18 -4.16
CA ILE A 42 -2.28 -17.77 -3.92
C ILE A 42 -1.51 -17.61 -2.60
N PHE A 43 -0.31 -17.03 -2.67
CA PHE A 43 0.54 -16.67 -1.54
C PHE A 43 0.55 -15.15 -1.40
N PRO A 44 -0.16 -14.56 -0.46
CA PRO A 44 -0.02 -13.14 -0.15
C PRO A 44 1.42 -12.78 0.26
N VAL A 45 1.89 -11.62 -0.19
CA VAL A 45 3.21 -11.10 0.17
C VAL A 45 3.04 -9.75 0.84
N ALA A 46 3.46 -9.66 2.10
CA ALA A 46 3.53 -8.38 2.81
C ALA A 46 4.89 -7.73 2.57
N ILE A 47 4.88 -6.48 2.13
CA ILE A 47 6.08 -5.69 1.89
C ILE A 47 6.02 -4.46 2.81
N SER A 48 7.04 -4.27 3.64
CA SER A 48 7.14 -3.13 4.53
C SER A 48 8.42 -2.36 4.26
N TYR A 49 8.30 -1.08 3.97
CA TYR A 49 9.40 -0.13 3.82
C TYR A 49 9.48 0.75 5.07
N GLU A 50 10.70 1.07 5.50
CA GLU A 50 10.90 2.04 6.58
C GLU A 50 10.54 3.45 6.15
N PHE A 51 10.93 3.83 4.92
CA PHE A 51 10.62 5.12 4.30
C PHE A 51 10.05 4.92 2.91
N ASP A 52 9.12 5.78 2.51
CA ASP A 52 8.64 5.85 1.13
C ASP A 52 9.41 6.95 0.37
N PRO A 53 10.31 6.57 -0.54
CA PRO A 53 11.10 7.58 -1.26
C PRO A 53 10.27 8.52 -2.13
N CYS A 54 9.01 8.18 -2.41
CA CYS A 54 8.09 8.97 -3.23
C CYS A 54 7.11 9.82 -2.43
N ASP A 55 7.21 9.89 -1.10
CA ASP A 55 6.24 10.58 -0.24
C ASP A 55 6.08 12.06 -0.59
N PHE A 56 7.17 12.79 -0.84
CA PHE A 56 7.14 14.19 -1.25
C PHE A 56 6.47 14.37 -2.64
N LEU A 57 6.64 13.42 -3.58
CA LEU A 57 5.98 13.47 -4.88
C LEU A 57 4.47 13.22 -4.75
N LYS A 58 4.10 12.30 -3.86
CA LYS A 58 2.70 12.03 -3.52
C LYS A 58 2.05 13.25 -2.87
N ALA A 59 2.71 13.84 -1.87
CA ALA A 59 2.23 15.04 -1.20
C ALA A 59 2.06 16.21 -2.18
N LYS A 60 3.03 16.44 -3.08
CA LYS A 60 2.95 17.45 -4.13
C LYS A 60 1.76 17.20 -5.07
N GLU A 61 1.54 15.95 -5.50
CA GLU A 61 0.42 15.60 -6.36
C GLU A 61 -0.93 15.84 -5.68
N PHE A 62 -1.08 15.47 -4.40
CA PHE A 62 -2.29 15.76 -3.62
C PHE A 62 -2.55 17.27 -3.51
N GLN A 63 -1.50 18.04 -3.28
CA GLN A 63 -1.61 19.49 -3.21
C GLN A 63 -2.03 20.10 -4.57
N GLN A 64 -1.40 19.68 -5.66
CA GLN A 64 -1.76 20.14 -6.99
C GLN A 64 -3.23 19.83 -7.33
N LYS A 65 -3.71 18.63 -7.01
CA LYS A 65 -5.12 18.24 -7.21
C LYS A 65 -6.09 19.03 -6.32
N ARG A 66 -5.67 19.40 -5.11
CA ARG A 66 -6.48 20.24 -4.21
C ARG A 66 -6.60 21.66 -4.74
N ASP A 67 -5.49 22.21 -5.25
CA ASP A 67 -5.39 23.61 -5.67
C ASP A 67 -5.89 23.83 -7.11
N ASP A 68 -5.87 22.78 -7.94
CA ASP A 68 -6.35 22.78 -9.33
C ASP A 68 -7.16 21.50 -9.62
N PRO A 69 -8.51 21.61 -9.69
CA PRO A 69 -9.38 20.46 -9.99
C PRO A 69 -9.13 19.83 -11.36
N ASP A 70 -8.59 20.58 -12.32
CA ASP A 70 -8.28 20.12 -13.67
C ASP A 70 -6.87 19.54 -13.80
N PHE A 71 -6.11 19.51 -12.71
CA PHE A 71 -4.76 18.97 -12.71
C PHE A 71 -4.71 17.51 -13.18
N VAL A 72 -3.95 17.27 -14.23
CA VAL A 72 -3.66 15.93 -14.77
C VAL A 72 -2.17 15.67 -14.68
N LYS A 73 -1.82 14.58 -14.00
CA LYS A 73 -0.43 14.12 -13.88
C LYS A 73 0.15 13.79 -15.25
N SER A 74 1.31 14.37 -15.59
CA SER A 74 2.00 14.11 -16.84
C SER A 74 2.69 12.74 -16.85
N GLN A 75 2.97 12.21 -18.05
CA GLN A 75 3.78 10.99 -18.20
C GLN A 75 5.20 11.16 -17.61
N ARG A 76 5.77 12.37 -17.69
CA ARG A 76 7.07 12.69 -17.10
C ARG A 76 7.06 12.55 -15.58
N ASP A 77 5.97 12.99 -14.91
CA ASP A 77 5.82 12.85 -13.46
C ASP A 77 5.68 11.38 -13.06
N ASP A 78 5.04 10.56 -13.90
CA ASP A 78 4.97 9.11 -13.68
C ASP A 78 6.35 8.46 -13.77
N LEU A 79 7.14 8.80 -14.78
CA LEU A 79 8.51 8.31 -14.95
C LEU A 79 9.41 8.75 -13.79
N LEU A 80 9.33 10.02 -13.38
CA LEU A 80 10.06 10.53 -12.22
C LEU A 80 9.68 9.78 -10.93
N SER A 81 8.40 9.49 -10.73
CA SER A 81 7.95 8.71 -9.57
C SER A 81 8.49 7.27 -9.60
N MET A 82 8.57 6.66 -10.77
CA MET A 82 9.14 5.32 -10.93
C MET A 82 10.65 5.33 -10.66
N GLU A 83 11.40 6.26 -11.24
CA GLU A 83 12.83 6.42 -11.02
C GLU A 83 13.14 6.67 -9.56
N THR A 84 12.46 7.62 -8.93
CA THR A 84 12.59 7.92 -7.49
C THR A 84 12.31 6.69 -6.64
N GLY A 85 11.24 5.97 -6.94
CA GLY A 85 10.85 4.75 -6.22
C GLY A 85 11.84 3.61 -6.36
N ILE A 86 12.58 3.51 -7.46
CA ILE A 86 13.59 2.46 -7.70
C ILE A 86 14.92 2.84 -7.06
N LEU A 87 15.40 4.06 -7.30
CA LEU A 87 16.78 4.46 -6.99
C LEU A 87 16.97 4.98 -5.57
N ASN A 88 15.93 5.59 -4.97
CA ASN A 88 16.09 6.26 -3.69
C ASN A 88 16.01 5.30 -2.50
N ASN A 89 16.61 5.75 -1.40
CA ASN A 89 16.70 4.98 -0.16
C ASN A 89 15.31 4.74 0.46
N LYS A 90 15.04 3.49 0.81
CA LYS A 90 13.82 3.01 1.47
C LYS A 90 14.03 2.68 2.95
N GLY A 91 15.25 2.92 3.45
CA GLY A 91 15.63 2.41 4.76
C GLY A 91 15.65 0.88 4.79
N ARG A 92 15.16 0.31 5.87
CA ARG A 92 14.98 -1.13 5.99
C ARG A 92 13.78 -1.59 5.18
N VAL A 93 13.94 -2.72 4.50
CA VAL A 93 12.88 -3.36 3.71
C VAL A 93 12.65 -4.76 4.26
N HIS A 94 11.39 -5.10 4.45
CA HIS A 94 10.99 -6.42 4.93
C HIS A 94 9.96 -7.03 3.99
N PHE A 95 10.22 -8.28 3.57
CA PHE A 95 9.31 -9.09 2.79
C PHE A 95 8.89 -10.29 3.62
N THR A 96 7.60 -10.54 3.72
CA THR A 96 7.06 -11.76 4.31
C THR A 96 6.18 -12.47 3.28
N LEU A 97 6.61 -13.66 2.87
CA LEU A 97 5.75 -14.58 2.12
C LEU A 97 4.89 -15.34 3.13
N THR A 98 3.58 -15.25 3.00
CA THR A 98 2.64 -15.95 3.87
C THR A 98 2.46 -17.41 3.42
N SER A 99 1.69 -18.20 4.17
CA SER A 99 1.17 -19.49 3.68
C SER A 99 0.13 -19.27 2.57
N PRO A 100 -0.11 -20.29 1.72
CA PRO A 100 -1.19 -20.20 0.74
C PRO A 100 -2.54 -20.07 1.46
N ILE A 101 -3.46 -19.34 0.84
CA ILE A 101 -4.78 -19.07 1.45
C ILE A 101 -5.81 -20.18 1.20
N ASN A 102 -5.42 -21.29 0.63
CA ASN A 102 -6.33 -22.38 0.23
C ASN A 102 -7.21 -22.90 1.38
N ASP A 103 -6.62 -23.04 2.59
CA ASP A 103 -7.36 -23.49 3.78
C ASP A 103 -8.43 -22.49 4.23
N GLN A 104 -8.22 -21.22 3.98
CA GLN A 104 -9.20 -20.17 4.25
C GLN A 104 -10.27 -20.14 3.17
N LEU A 105 -9.89 -20.31 1.89
CA LEU A 105 -10.83 -20.39 0.77
C LEU A 105 -11.77 -21.57 0.90
N ALA A 106 -11.26 -22.73 1.33
CA ALA A 106 -12.06 -23.96 1.52
C ALA A 106 -13.16 -23.80 2.59
N LYS A 107 -13.11 -22.78 3.45
CA LYS A 107 -14.12 -22.50 4.48
C LYS A 107 -15.23 -21.59 4.02
N LEU A 108 -15.11 -20.99 2.84
CA LEU A 108 -16.14 -20.12 2.28
C LEU A 108 -17.30 -20.95 1.73
N ASP A 109 -18.52 -20.42 1.85
CA ASP A 109 -19.70 -21.03 1.26
C ASP A 109 -19.65 -20.87 -0.28
N PRO A 110 -19.61 -21.97 -1.04
CA PRO A 110 -19.56 -21.91 -2.50
C PRO A 110 -20.84 -21.32 -3.13
N ASN A 111 -21.94 -21.23 -2.37
CA ASN A 111 -23.22 -20.69 -2.85
C ASN A 111 -23.36 -19.18 -2.60
N MET A 112 -22.35 -18.52 -2.06
CA MET A 112 -22.35 -17.06 -1.90
C MET A 112 -22.55 -16.34 -3.24
N GLU A 113 -23.20 -15.17 -3.19
CA GLU A 113 -23.27 -14.29 -4.38
C GLU A 113 -21.85 -13.94 -4.85
N LYS A 114 -21.67 -13.87 -6.17
CA LYS A 114 -20.35 -13.73 -6.81
C LYS A 114 -19.52 -12.54 -6.28
N ASN A 115 -20.15 -11.37 -6.09
CA ASN A 115 -19.44 -10.19 -5.63
C ASN A 115 -19.12 -10.27 -4.12
N GLU A 116 -20.00 -10.89 -3.33
CA GLU A 116 -19.76 -11.17 -1.91
C GLU A 116 -18.60 -12.15 -1.73
N LEU A 117 -18.55 -13.21 -2.56
CA LEU A 117 -17.46 -14.17 -2.56
C LEU A 117 -16.11 -13.51 -2.91
N ILE A 118 -16.07 -12.68 -3.95
CA ILE A 118 -14.88 -11.91 -4.31
C ILE A 118 -14.44 -10.98 -3.18
N ALA A 119 -15.38 -10.29 -2.52
CA ALA A 119 -15.08 -9.43 -1.38
C ALA A 119 -14.54 -10.22 -0.17
N ALA A 120 -15.10 -11.38 0.10
CA ALA A 120 -14.64 -12.28 1.15
C ALA A 120 -13.20 -12.75 0.90
N ILE A 121 -12.89 -13.16 -0.33
CA ILE A 121 -11.55 -13.58 -0.75
C ILE A 121 -10.56 -12.41 -0.63
N ALA A 122 -10.92 -11.21 -1.10
CA ALA A 122 -10.11 -10.00 -0.93
C ALA A 122 -9.81 -9.72 0.54
N SER A 123 -10.82 -9.82 1.41
CA SER A 123 -10.65 -9.65 2.86
C SER A 123 -9.72 -10.68 3.49
N ILE A 124 -9.70 -11.93 3.01
CA ILE A 124 -8.75 -12.95 3.48
C ILE A 124 -7.32 -12.54 3.12
N ILE A 125 -7.10 -12.14 1.87
CA ILE A 125 -5.78 -11.69 1.39
C ILE A 125 -5.30 -10.48 2.20
N ASP A 126 -6.15 -9.46 2.37
CA ASP A 126 -5.84 -8.25 3.12
C ASP A 126 -5.49 -8.56 4.57
N LYS A 127 -6.25 -9.43 5.24
CA LYS A 127 -5.96 -9.85 6.61
C LYS A 127 -4.60 -10.54 6.73
N GLU A 128 -4.25 -11.41 5.78
CA GLU A 128 -2.94 -12.07 5.79
C GLU A 128 -1.81 -11.06 5.53
N ILE A 129 -1.98 -10.10 4.63
CA ILE A 129 -1.00 -9.04 4.38
C ILE A 129 -0.82 -8.18 5.63
N TYR A 130 -1.93 -7.67 6.22
CA TYR A 130 -1.87 -6.77 7.39
C TYR A 130 -1.27 -7.43 8.62
N LYS A 131 -1.55 -8.72 8.85
CA LYS A 131 -0.98 -9.50 9.94
C LYS A 131 0.55 -9.61 9.86
N HIS A 132 1.10 -9.56 8.67
CA HIS A 132 2.53 -9.73 8.42
C HIS A 132 3.27 -8.42 8.10
N TYR A 133 2.59 -7.26 8.18
CA TYR A 133 3.29 -5.99 8.11
C TYR A 133 4.27 -5.82 9.26
N ARG A 134 5.45 -5.30 8.93
CA ARG A 134 6.44 -4.88 9.91
C ARG A 134 6.40 -3.37 10.06
N PHE A 135 6.15 -2.90 11.29
CA PHE A 135 6.27 -1.51 11.64
C PHE A 135 7.68 -1.17 12.11
N TYR A 136 8.14 -0.01 11.75
CA TYR A 136 9.43 0.54 12.16
C TYR A 136 9.21 1.71 13.13
N PRO A 137 10.23 2.12 13.91
CA PRO A 137 10.10 3.25 14.83
C PRO A 137 9.52 4.51 14.19
N CYS A 138 9.88 4.81 12.92
CA CYS A 138 9.34 5.95 12.18
C CYS A 138 7.81 5.93 12.04
N ASN A 139 7.18 4.76 11.90
CA ASN A 139 5.73 4.65 11.79
C ASN A 139 5.03 5.08 13.10
N TYR A 140 5.59 4.68 14.23
CA TYR A 140 5.08 5.05 15.56
C TYR A 140 5.29 6.52 15.86
N VAL A 141 6.47 7.05 15.52
CA VAL A 141 6.77 8.50 15.62
C VAL A 141 5.80 9.31 14.76
N ALA A 142 5.60 8.90 13.50
CA ALA A 142 4.68 9.56 12.58
C ALA A 142 3.25 9.62 13.13
N TYR A 143 2.76 8.50 13.66
CA TYR A 143 1.44 8.43 14.27
C TYR A 143 1.31 9.38 15.46
N ASP A 144 2.26 9.34 16.40
CA ASP A 144 2.22 10.16 17.61
C ASP A 144 2.33 11.65 17.27
N LEU A 145 3.16 12.03 16.28
CA LEU A 145 3.23 13.40 15.80
C LEU A 145 1.94 13.87 15.12
N LEU A 146 1.36 13.03 14.26
CA LEU A 146 0.13 13.36 13.52
C LEU A 146 -1.08 13.53 14.46
N THR A 147 -1.18 12.68 15.48
CA THR A 147 -2.31 12.69 16.41
C THR A 147 -2.09 13.57 17.64
N GLY A 148 -0.88 14.12 17.83
CA GLY A 148 -0.51 14.88 19.03
C GLY A 148 -0.48 14.04 20.30
N THR A 149 -0.29 12.72 20.17
CA THR A 149 -0.30 11.76 21.29
C THR A 149 1.10 11.22 21.60
N ARG A 150 1.20 10.42 22.65
CA ARG A 150 2.37 9.60 23.00
C ARG A 150 1.97 8.12 23.12
N ARG A 151 0.99 7.70 22.35
CA ARG A 151 0.41 6.36 22.44
C ARG A 151 1.44 5.26 22.21
N PHE A 152 2.40 5.49 21.34
CA PHE A 152 3.40 4.52 20.95
C PHE A 152 4.82 4.88 21.40
N SER A 153 4.96 5.75 22.40
CA SER A 153 6.26 6.23 22.91
C SER A 153 7.21 5.10 23.39
N GLU A 154 6.69 3.92 23.70
CA GLU A 154 7.49 2.74 24.07
C GLU A 154 8.15 2.04 22.88
N HIS A 155 7.72 2.35 21.64
CA HIS A 155 8.20 1.71 20.41
C HIS A 155 9.34 2.48 19.73
N TYR A 156 9.73 3.65 20.25
CA TYR A 156 10.80 4.47 19.69
C TYR A 156 11.55 5.27 20.76
N GLY A 157 12.83 5.54 20.48
CA GLY A 157 13.65 6.41 21.34
C GLY A 157 13.78 7.84 20.79
N LEU A 158 14.48 8.70 21.55
CA LEU A 158 14.75 10.08 21.11
C LEU A 158 15.54 10.15 19.79
N LYS A 159 16.44 9.19 19.57
CA LYS A 159 17.21 9.07 18.33
C LYS A 159 16.30 8.78 17.13
N ASP A 160 15.38 7.84 17.28
CA ASP A 160 14.43 7.47 16.21
C ASP A 160 13.52 8.65 15.87
N LYS A 161 13.05 9.35 16.89
CA LYS A 161 12.22 10.55 16.72
C LYS A 161 12.96 11.62 15.94
N LYS A 162 14.19 11.95 16.35
CA LYS A 162 15.00 12.94 15.65
C LYS A 162 15.30 12.54 14.22
N GLN A 163 15.65 11.28 13.99
CA GLN A 163 15.91 10.75 12.64
C GLN A 163 14.68 10.89 11.73
N PHE A 164 13.50 10.62 12.26
CA PHE A 164 12.26 10.79 11.50
C PHE A 164 11.94 12.27 11.25
N GLU A 165 12.11 13.14 12.22
CA GLU A 165 11.91 14.60 12.07
C GLU A 165 12.86 15.18 11.02
N ASP A 166 14.14 14.80 11.05
CA ASP A 166 15.14 15.22 10.06
C ASP A 166 14.77 14.69 8.65
N TYR A 167 14.32 13.43 8.55
CA TYR A 167 13.82 12.84 7.31
C TYR A 167 12.62 13.62 6.78
N LEU A 168 11.61 13.84 7.61
CA LEU A 168 10.38 14.55 7.24
C LEU A 168 10.68 15.96 6.74
N GLN A 169 11.54 16.71 7.45
CA GLN A 169 11.96 18.04 7.01
C GLN A 169 12.64 17.98 5.65
N GLY A 170 13.55 17.05 5.44
CA GLY A 170 14.22 16.87 4.15
C GLY A 170 13.28 16.49 3.00
N GLN A 171 12.14 15.85 3.27
CA GLN A 171 11.11 15.59 2.26
C GLN A 171 10.25 16.84 2.00
N LEU A 172 9.90 17.58 3.05
CA LEU A 172 9.14 18.83 2.91
C LEU A 172 9.92 19.87 2.11
N ASP A 173 11.23 19.96 2.30
CA ASP A 173 12.11 20.90 1.57
C ASP A 173 12.15 20.63 0.06
N LYS A 174 11.79 19.42 -0.38
CA LYS A 174 11.69 19.06 -1.81
C LYS A 174 10.37 19.49 -2.45
N ILE A 175 9.38 19.89 -1.65
CA ILE A 175 8.09 20.36 -2.15
C ILE A 175 8.21 21.83 -2.50
N VAL A 176 8.66 22.11 -3.73
CA VAL A 176 8.66 23.46 -4.27
C VAL A 176 7.23 23.81 -4.68
N LEU A 177 6.60 24.73 -3.95
CA LEU A 177 5.30 25.27 -4.33
C LEU A 177 5.48 26.24 -5.49
N PRO A 178 4.62 26.19 -6.56
CA PRO A 178 4.57 27.30 -7.49
C PRO A 178 4.18 28.55 -6.69
N ASN A 179 4.96 29.59 -6.82
CA ASN A 179 4.65 30.89 -6.24
C ASN A 179 3.23 31.27 -6.68
N LYS A 180 2.36 31.57 -5.71
CA LYS A 180 1.05 32.15 -5.96
C LYS A 180 1.18 33.55 -6.50
#